data_62a8067d3f9ad228f6232eb065220a44
#
_entry.id   62a8067d3f9ad228f6232eb065220a44
#
_cell.length_a   1.000
_cell.length_b   1.000
_cell.length_c   1.000
_cell.angle_alpha   90.00
_cell.angle_beta   90.00
_cell.angle_gamma   90.00
#
_symmetry.space_group_name_H-M   'P 1'
#
loop_
_entity.id
_entity.type
_entity.pdbx_description
1 polymer ?
#
loop_
_entity_poly.entity_id
_entity_poly.type
_entity_poly.pdbx_seq_one_letter_code
_entity_poly.pdbx_strand_id
1 'polypeptide(L)'
;MKSRESHLVELVDDNGRALGEATVSAAHQAPGRLHRAFSVLLVDPDGRVLLQRRAEVKTRFPLRWANSCCGHPLPAEPLPEAANRRLAEELGAGPVSLTEVGVYLYYAEDPATGRVEFEYDHVLRADVPADLTLAPDQDEVAELRWVDPTRLMAEIDADPRTYAPWLGGVVSRLLRPTPPGPAAATGSPVATASVDAATAVATATATGSDVAAGGTAGSTTPSGRRVGDASERSGGR
;
A
#
# COMPACT_ATOMS: atom_id res chain seq x y z
N MET A 1 -17.78 16.58 5.36
CA MET A 1 -16.62 15.69 5.19
C MET A 1 -16.36 15.45 3.72
N LYS A 2 -15.17 15.71 3.16
CA LYS A 2 -14.86 15.31 1.78
C LYS A 2 -14.79 13.79 1.77
N SER A 3 -15.63 13.14 0.96
CA SER A 3 -15.63 11.68 0.83
C SER A 3 -14.24 11.21 0.43
N ARG A 4 -13.63 10.28 1.18
CA ARG A 4 -12.33 9.66 0.85
C ARG A 4 -12.35 8.89 -0.45
N GLU A 5 -13.55 8.59 -0.95
CA GLU A 5 -13.74 7.89 -2.23
C GLU A 5 -13.11 8.63 -3.43
N SER A 6 -12.87 9.94 -3.31
CA SER A 6 -12.20 10.75 -4.35
C SER A 6 -10.68 10.86 -4.18
N HIS A 7 -10.12 10.37 -3.07
CA HIS A 7 -8.66 10.36 -2.89
C HIS A 7 -8.01 9.42 -3.91
N LEU A 8 -6.75 9.70 -4.26
CA LEU A 8 -5.98 8.85 -5.15
C LEU A 8 -5.30 7.74 -4.36
N VAL A 9 -5.22 6.57 -4.99
CA VAL A 9 -4.41 5.43 -4.57
C VAL A 9 -3.41 5.10 -5.68
N GLU A 10 -2.26 4.58 -5.30
CA GLU A 10 -1.25 4.10 -6.22
C GLU A 10 -1.59 2.68 -6.67
N LEU A 11 -1.80 2.50 -7.97
CA LEU A 11 -1.96 1.18 -8.57
C LEU A 11 -0.61 0.51 -8.70
N VAL A 12 -0.56 -0.78 -8.39
CA VAL A 12 0.69 -1.54 -8.39
C VAL A 12 0.55 -2.89 -9.10
N ASP A 13 1.67 -3.51 -9.46
CA ASP A 13 1.71 -4.91 -9.85
C ASP A 13 1.80 -5.82 -8.59
N ASP A 14 1.83 -7.13 -8.79
CA ASP A 14 1.95 -8.16 -7.74
C ASP A 14 3.29 -8.15 -6.99
N ASN A 15 4.26 -7.36 -7.44
CA ASN A 15 5.54 -7.10 -6.79
C ASN A 15 5.58 -5.71 -6.12
N GLY A 16 4.46 -4.99 -6.08
CA GLY A 16 4.35 -3.66 -5.49
C GLY A 16 4.95 -2.53 -6.32
N ARG A 17 5.24 -2.74 -7.61
CA ARG A 17 5.76 -1.69 -8.50
C ARG A 17 4.63 -0.81 -8.99
N ALA A 18 4.82 0.50 -8.91
CA ALA A 18 3.83 1.48 -9.34
C ALA A 18 3.49 1.34 -10.84
N LEU A 19 2.19 1.30 -11.15
CA LEU A 19 1.63 1.22 -12.50
C LEU A 19 0.83 2.47 -12.90
N GLY A 20 0.45 3.32 -11.92
CA GLY A 20 -0.38 4.47 -12.14
C GLY A 20 -1.25 4.80 -10.94
N GLU A 21 -2.34 5.49 -11.17
CA GLU A 21 -3.21 5.99 -10.12
C GLU A 21 -4.68 5.72 -10.42
N ALA A 22 -5.52 5.67 -9.39
CA ALA A 22 -6.96 5.67 -9.48
C ALA A 22 -7.56 6.37 -8.27
N THR A 23 -8.85 6.73 -8.34
CA THR A 23 -9.57 7.11 -7.12
C THR A 23 -9.85 5.88 -6.26
N VAL A 24 -9.95 6.06 -4.94
CA VAL A 24 -10.40 5.00 -4.01
C VAL A 24 -11.67 4.33 -4.55
N SER A 25 -12.67 5.13 -4.94
CA SER A 25 -13.92 4.59 -5.49
C SER A 25 -13.70 3.68 -6.71
N ALA A 26 -12.85 4.08 -7.65
CA ALA A 26 -12.59 3.31 -8.87
C ALA A 26 -11.76 2.05 -8.60
N ALA A 27 -10.81 2.11 -7.66
CA ALA A 27 -9.97 0.96 -7.32
C ALA A 27 -10.78 -0.15 -6.63
N HIS A 28 -11.84 0.21 -5.89
CA HIS A 28 -12.68 -0.73 -5.14
C HIS A 28 -13.98 -1.12 -5.86
N GLN A 29 -14.19 -0.67 -7.09
CA GLN A 29 -15.31 -1.14 -7.92
C GLN A 29 -14.96 -2.49 -8.55
N ALA A 30 -15.84 -3.49 -8.43
CA ALA A 30 -15.60 -4.81 -9.02
C ALA A 30 -15.26 -4.72 -10.52
N PRO A 31 -14.27 -5.50 -11.02
CA PRO A 31 -13.55 -6.58 -10.35
C PRO A 31 -12.42 -6.11 -9.42
N GLY A 32 -12.25 -4.81 -9.18
CA GLY A 32 -11.19 -4.23 -8.39
C GLY A 32 -9.89 -3.99 -9.16
N ARG A 33 -9.05 -3.11 -8.63
CA ARG A 33 -7.71 -2.84 -9.16
C ARG A 33 -6.70 -2.99 -8.04
N LEU A 34 -5.64 -3.77 -8.28
CA LEU A 34 -4.59 -3.94 -7.29
C LEU A 34 -3.93 -2.59 -7.00
N HIS A 35 -3.92 -2.21 -5.74
CA HIS A 35 -3.38 -0.93 -5.30
C HIS A 35 -2.65 -1.05 -3.96
N ARG A 36 -1.80 -0.08 -3.69
CA ARG A 36 -0.98 0.00 -2.51
C ARG A 36 -1.81 0.37 -1.29
N ALA A 37 -1.66 -0.41 -0.23
CA ALA A 37 -2.35 -0.22 1.04
C ALA A 37 -1.41 -0.45 2.22
N PHE A 38 -1.88 -0.14 3.41
CA PHE A 38 -1.23 -0.53 4.66
C PHE A 38 -2.24 -0.91 5.72
N SER A 39 -1.83 -1.87 6.55
CA SER A 39 -2.48 -2.26 7.79
C SER A 39 -1.56 -2.01 8.97
N VAL A 40 -2.06 -1.32 10.01
CA VAL A 40 -1.31 -1.09 11.25
C VAL A 40 -1.82 -2.02 12.34
N LEU A 41 -0.90 -2.62 13.07
CA LEU A 41 -1.12 -3.38 14.30
C LEU A 41 -0.43 -2.62 15.44
N LEU A 42 -1.20 -1.99 16.32
CA LEU A 42 -0.71 -1.44 17.59
C LEU A 42 -0.61 -2.59 18.58
N VAL A 43 0.57 -2.74 19.21
CA VAL A 43 0.88 -3.84 20.13
C VAL A 43 1.21 -3.23 21.50
N ASP A 44 0.50 -3.66 22.53
CA ASP A 44 0.74 -3.23 23.89
C ASP A 44 1.90 -4.00 24.56
N PRO A 45 2.35 -3.62 25.78
CA PRO A 45 3.44 -4.30 26.48
C PRO A 45 3.16 -5.76 26.83
N ASP A 46 1.88 -6.17 26.89
CA ASP A 46 1.49 -7.57 27.11
C ASP A 46 1.46 -8.38 25.81
N GLY A 47 1.80 -7.78 24.67
CA GLY A 47 1.80 -8.42 23.35
C GLY A 47 0.41 -8.53 22.72
N ARG A 48 -0.62 -7.87 23.29
CA ARG A 48 -1.96 -7.85 22.70
C ARG A 48 -2.03 -6.83 21.56
N VAL A 49 -2.84 -7.13 20.56
CA VAL A 49 -3.10 -6.24 19.43
C VAL A 49 -4.39 -5.46 19.64
N LEU A 50 -4.39 -4.18 19.28
CA LEU A 50 -5.59 -3.37 19.26
C LEU A 50 -6.38 -3.68 18.00
N LEU A 51 -7.64 -4.05 18.17
CA LEU A 51 -8.62 -4.15 17.09
C LEU A 51 -9.58 -2.98 17.15
N GLN A 52 -10.06 -2.57 15.97
CA GLN A 52 -11.20 -1.68 15.84
C GLN A 52 -12.40 -2.42 15.24
N ARG A 53 -13.59 -2.17 15.75
CA ARG A 53 -14.82 -2.49 15.06
C ARG A 53 -15.14 -1.33 14.11
N ARG A 54 -15.21 -1.60 12.83
CA ARG A 54 -15.46 -0.58 11.80
C ARG A 54 -16.82 0.07 12.01
N ALA A 55 -16.90 1.39 11.87
CA ALA A 55 -18.17 2.10 12.00
C ALA A 55 -19.22 1.61 10.97
N GLU A 56 -20.49 1.73 11.29
CA GLU A 56 -21.61 1.33 10.44
C GLU A 56 -21.66 2.10 9.10
N VAL A 57 -21.19 3.34 9.11
CA VAL A 57 -21.16 4.23 7.93
C VAL A 57 -20.03 3.91 6.92
N LYS A 58 -19.16 2.93 7.22
CA LYS A 58 -18.08 2.53 6.31
C LYS A 58 -18.65 1.92 5.04
N THR A 59 -18.13 2.32 3.89
CA THR A 59 -18.58 1.89 2.55
C THR A 59 -18.26 0.44 2.22
N ARG A 60 -17.37 -0.19 2.97
CA ARG A 60 -16.92 -1.58 2.81
C ARG A 60 -16.78 -2.25 4.17
N PHE A 61 -17.26 -3.47 4.29
CA PHE A 61 -17.18 -4.30 5.50
C PHE A 61 -17.55 -3.56 6.79
N PRO A 62 -18.71 -2.86 6.88
CA PRO A 62 -19.12 -2.18 8.10
C PRO A 62 -19.31 -3.19 9.25
N LEU A 63 -19.11 -2.71 10.49
CA LEU A 63 -19.29 -3.47 11.74
C LEU A 63 -18.42 -4.72 11.90
N ARG A 64 -17.46 -4.96 11.00
CA ARG A 64 -16.48 -6.04 11.15
C ARG A 64 -15.33 -5.58 12.05
N TRP A 65 -14.79 -6.52 12.82
CA TRP A 65 -13.54 -6.32 13.54
C TRP A 65 -12.36 -6.35 12.56
N ALA A 66 -11.49 -5.37 12.65
CA ALA A 66 -10.31 -5.21 11.81
C ALA A 66 -9.09 -4.87 12.67
N ASN A 67 -7.92 -4.81 12.06
CA ASN A 67 -6.68 -4.34 12.69
C ASN A 67 -6.81 -2.88 13.17
N SER A 68 -5.80 -2.36 13.87
CA SER A 68 -5.88 -1.06 14.56
C SER A 68 -6.21 0.10 13.63
N CYS A 69 -5.64 0.11 12.43
CA CYS A 69 -5.91 1.12 11.40
C CYS A 69 -5.54 0.57 10.03
N CYS A 70 -6.29 0.97 9.00
CA CYS A 70 -5.98 0.67 7.60
C CYS A 70 -6.04 1.93 6.76
N GLY A 71 -5.36 1.91 5.62
CA GLY A 71 -5.48 3.01 4.68
C GLY A 71 -4.64 2.86 3.43
N HIS A 72 -4.73 3.87 2.60
CA HIS A 72 -3.99 3.95 1.37
C HIS A 72 -3.03 5.14 1.46
N PRO A 73 -1.74 4.94 1.19
CA PRO A 73 -0.84 6.05 0.93
C PRO A 73 -1.32 6.81 -0.31
N LEU A 74 -1.15 8.11 -0.33
CA LEU A 74 -1.21 8.85 -1.59
C LEU A 74 -0.09 8.35 -2.52
N PRO A 75 -0.21 8.55 -3.84
CA PRO A 75 0.85 8.21 -4.77
C PRO A 75 2.20 8.79 -4.32
N ALA A 76 3.23 7.93 -4.24
CA ALA A 76 4.56 8.23 -3.74
C ALA A 76 4.66 8.70 -2.26
N GLU A 77 3.57 8.69 -1.49
CA GLU A 77 3.61 9.03 -0.06
C GLU A 77 4.38 7.95 0.72
N PRO A 78 5.31 8.33 1.63
CA PRO A 78 5.97 7.36 2.51
C PRO A 78 4.97 6.66 3.45
N LEU A 79 5.12 5.33 3.59
CA LEU A 79 4.23 4.52 4.43
C LEU A 79 4.10 5.01 5.88
N PRO A 80 5.21 5.35 6.59
CA PRO A 80 5.09 5.79 7.97
C PRO A 80 4.32 7.12 8.12
N GLU A 81 4.41 8.00 7.15
CA GLU A 81 3.68 9.28 7.14
C GLU A 81 2.18 9.05 6.91
N ALA A 82 1.83 8.25 5.89
CA ALA A 82 0.45 7.88 5.61
C ALA A 82 -0.21 7.16 6.79
N ALA A 83 0.49 6.21 7.41
CA ALA A 83 -0.02 5.43 8.53
C ALA A 83 -0.22 6.30 9.78
N ASN A 84 0.74 7.16 10.14
CA ASN A 84 0.60 8.06 11.28
C ASN A 84 -0.52 9.09 11.05
N ARG A 85 -0.67 9.61 9.84
CA ARG A 85 -1.79 10.47 9.48
C ARG A 85 -3.13 9.77 9.73
N ARG A 86 -3.26 8.50 9.30
CA ARG A 86 -4.49 7.73 9.48
C ARG A 86 -4.75 7.34 10.93
N LEU A 87 -3.72 6.97 11.68
CA LEU A 87 -3.84 6.72 13.13
C LEU A 87 -4.36 7.96 13.87
N ALA A 88 -3.87 9.15 13.52
CA ALA A 88 -4.36 10.39 14.10
C ALA A 88 -5.82 10.68 13.71
N GLU A 89 -6.21 10.43 12.45
CA GLU A 89 -7.57 10.66 11.95
C GLU A 89 -8.58 9.66 12.50
N GLU A 90 -8.25 8.36 12.58
CA GLU A 90 -9.20 7.32 13.03
C GLU A 90 -9.23 7.14 14.53
N LEU A 91 -8.07 7.21 15.19
CA LEU A 91 -7.92 6.86 16.60
C LEU A 91 -7.53 8.04 17.48
N GLY A 92 -7.25 9.23 16.92
CA GLY A 92 -6.69 10.33 17.67
C GLY A 92 -5.33 10.03 18.30
N ALA A 93 -4.63 9.02 17.79
CA ALA A 93 -3.33 8.61 18.28
C ALA A 93 -2.25 9.62 17.85
N GLY A 94 -1.30 9.88 18.74
CA GLY A 94 -0.07 10.60 18.40
C GLY A 94 0.83 9.78 17.47
N PRO A 95 1.89 10.38 16.89
CA PRO A 95 2.79 9.67 16.02
C PRO A 95 3.51 8.54 16.77
N VAL A 96 3.61 7.37 16.10
CA VAL A 96 4.30 6.18 16.60
C VAL A 96 5.39 5.74 15.65
N SER A 97 6.39 5.01 16.17
CA SER A 97 7.39 4.35 15.35
C SER A 97 6.80 3.10 14.73
N LEU A 98 6.87 2.99 13.41
CA LEU A 98 6.30 1.90 12.64
C LEU A 98 7.41 1.03 12.04
N THR A 99 7.25 -0.29 12.15
CA THR A 99 8.12 -1.29 11.53
C THR A 99 7.30 -2.14 10.58
N GLU A 100 7.74 -2.30 9.34
CA GLU A 100 7.10 -3.21 8.40
C GLU A 100 7.45 -4.66 8.77
N VAL A 101 6.43 -5.50 8.96
CA VAL A 101 6.57 -6.91 9.32
C VAL A 101 6.23 -7.85 8.16
N GLY A 102 5.90 -7.30 7.01
CA GLY A 102 5.69 -8.03 5.77
C GLY A 102 4.60 -7.43 4.89
N VAL A 103 4.36 -8.08 3.76
CA VAL A 103 3.31 -7.73 2.81
C VAL A 103 2.27 -8.82 2.75
N TYR A 104 1.01 -8.43 2.61
CA TYR A 104 -0.12 -9.33 2.39
C TYR A 104 -0.89 -8.90 1.13
N LEU A 105 -0.74 -9.68 0.07
CA LEU A 105 -1.53 -9.50 -1.16
C LEU A 105 -2.84 -10.27 -0.98
N TYR A 106 -3.98 -9.58 -1.11
CA TYR A 106 -5.28 -10.22 -0.97
C TYR A 106 -6.36 -9.60 -1.85
N TYR A 107 -7.40 -10.39 -2.06
CA TYR A 107 -8.65 -9.99 -2.70
C TYR A 107 -9.82 -10.39 -1.80
N ALA A 108 -10.75 -9.49 -1.57
CA ALA A 108 -11.98 -9.76 -0.83
C ALA A 108 -13.14 -8.95 -1.40
N GLU A 109 -14.26 -9.62 -1.66
CA GLU A 109 -15.51 -8.98 -2.08
C GLU A 109 -16.43 -8.79 -0.87
N ASP A 110 -16.97 -7.59 -0.73
CA ASP A 110 -18.00 -7.31 0.27
C ASP A 110 -19.36 -7.71 -0.29
N PRO A 111 -20.00 -8.78 0.23
CA PRO A 111 -21.27 -9.28 -0.28
C PRO A 111 -22.44 -8.31 -0.07
N ALA A 112 -22.29 -7.34 0.86
CA ALA A 112 -23.33 -6.36 1.14
C ALA A 112 -23.34 -5.20 0.14
N THR A 113 -22.19 -4.84 -0.40
CA THR A 113 -22.05 -3.66 -1.26
C THR A 113 -21.59 -3.98 -2.69
N GLY A 114 -21.09 -5.22 -2.94
CA GLY A 114 -20.47 -5.61 -4.20
C GLY A 114 -19.14 -4.89 -4.48
N ARG A 115 -18.60 -4.17 -3.48
CA ARG A 115 -17.28 -3.56 -3.56
C ARG A 115 -16.20 -4.55 -3.18
N VAL A 116 -14.99 -4.30 -3.62
CA VAL A 116 -13.86 -5.21 -3.41
C VAL A 116 -12.68 -4.50 -2.73
N GLU A 117 -11.92 -5.25 -1.96
CA GLU A 117 -10.57 -4.91 -1.54
C GLU A 117 -9.62 -5.76 -2.37
N PHE A 118 -8.72 -5.12 -3.13
CA PHE A 118 -7.66 -5.81 -3.88
C PHE A 118 -6.37 -5.06 -3.64
N GLU A 119 -5.64 -5.51 -2.62
CA GLU A 119 -4.58 -4.72 -2.02
C GLU A 119 -3.23 -5.44 -1.96
N TYR A 120 -2.19 -4.67 -2.26
CA TYR A 120 -0.82 -4.94 -1.89
C TYR A 120 -0.58 -4.26 -0.55
N ASP A 121 -0.90 -4.98 0.52
CA ASP A 121 -1.03 -4.45 1.87
C ASP A 121 0.28 -4.59 2.66
N HIS A 122 0.91 -3.47 2.96
CA HIS A 122 2.08 -3.38 3.83
C HIS A 122 1.65 -3.48 5.29
N VAL A 123 2.04 -4.54 5.97
CA VAL A 123 1.69 -4.75 7.39
C VAL A 123 2.73 -4.07 8.27
N LEU A 124 2.26 -3.10 9.05
CA LEU A 124 3.07 -2.27 9.93
C LEU A 124 2.75 -2.58 11.39
N ARG A 125 3.78 -2.74 12.21
CA ARG A 125 3.70 -2.89 13.66
C ARG A 125 4.16 -1.61 14.35
N ALA A 126 3.48 -1.21 15.43
CA ALA A 126 3.96 -0.23 16.38
C ALA A 126 3.79 -0.77 17.80
N ASP A 127 4.88 -0.80 18.57
CA ASP A 127 4.82 -1.06 20.00
C ASP A 127 4.41 0.24 20.72
N VAL A 128 3.37 0.17 21.53
CA VAL A 128 2.78 1.33 22.19
C VAL A 128 2.75 1.16 23.70
N PRO A 129 2.78 2.25 24.49
CA PRO A 129 2.72 2.17 25.94
C PRO A 129 1.33 1.71 26.42
N ALA A 130 1.27 1.15 27.65
CA ALA A 130 0.03 0.66 28.24
C ALA A 130 -0.99 1.77 28.50
N ASP A 131 -0.54 3.01 28.66
CA ASP A 131 -1.35 4.20 28.90
C ASP A 131 -1.65 5.00 27.62
N LEU A 132 -1.53 4.35 26.44
CA LEU A 132 -1.87 4.98 25.19
C LEU A 132 -3.28 5.59 25.23
N THR A 133 -3.35 6.89 25.07
CA THR A 133 -4.63 7.61 25.01
C THR A 133 -5.13 7.64 23.56
N LEU A 134 -6.37 7.21 23.39
CA LEU A 134 -7.04 7.19 22.09
C LEU A 134 -8.34 8.02 22.16
N ALA A 135 -8.64 8.66 21.03
CA ALA A 135 -9.88 9.44 20.84
C ALA A 135 -10.47 9.05 19.45
N PRO A 136 -11.11 7.87 19.34
CA PRO A 136 -11.58 7.36 18.06
C PRO A 136 -12.67 8.24 17.45
N ASP A 137 -12.57 8.49 16.15
CA ASP A 137 -13.62 9.09 15.34
C ASP A 137 -14.77 8.09 15.18
N GLN A 138 -15.97 8.47 15.62
CA GLN A 138 -17.17 7.61 15.59
C GLN A 138 -17.63 7.27 14.17
N ASP A 139 -17.28 8.06 13.17
CA ASP A 139 -17.54 7.77 11.75
C ASP A 139 -16.56 6.73 11.17
N GLU A 140 -15.49 6.42 11.90
CA GLU A 140 -14.47 5.44 11.52
C GLU A 140 -14.53 4.19 12.38
N VAL A 141 -14.71 4.35 13.69
CA VAL A 141 -14.55 3.29 14.71
C VAL A 141 -15.74 3.26 15.64
N ALA A 142 -16.46 2.14 15.65
CA ALA A 142 -17.58 1.91 16.56
C ALA A 142 -17.11 1.42 17.93
N GLU A 143 -16.04 0.62 17.99
CA GLU A 143 -15.56 -0.04 19.22
C GLU A 143 -14.08 -0.38 19.11
N LEU A 144 -13.37 -0.41 20.24
CA LEU A 144 -11.98 -0.84 20.35
C LEU A 144 -11.85 -2.00 21.34
N ARG A 145 -10.93 -2.95 21.07
CA ARG A 145 -10.55 -3.98 22.03
C ARG A 145 -9.11 -4.44 21.86
N TRP A 146 -8.46 -4.77 22.97
CA TRP A 146 -7.17 -5.45 22.97
C TRP A 146 -7.37 -6.96 23.02
N VAL A 147 -6.61 -7.72 22.23
CA VAL A 147 -6.74 -9.17 22.14
C VAL A 147 -5.37 -9.83 21.93
N ASP A 148 -5.16 -10.99 22.55
CA ASP A 148 -4.01 -11.83 22.26
C ASP A 148 -4.06 -12.31 20.80
N PRO A 149 -2.99 -12.17 20.02
CA PRO A 149 -3.01 -12.47 18.59
C PRO A 149 -3.22 -13.97 18.29
N THR A 150 -2.77 -14.88 19.17
CA THR A 150 -2.98 -16.33 18.99
C THR A 150 -4.44 -16.68 19.24
N ARG A 151 -5.03 -16.11 20.30
CA ARG A 151 -6.46 -16.25 20.59
C ARG A 151 -7.30 -15.65 19.45
N LEU A 152 -6.91 -14.50 18.91
CA LEU A 152 -7.58 -13.86 17.78
C LEU A 152 -7.65 -14.77 16.55
N MET A 153 -6.56 -15.46 16.21
CA MET A 153 -6.58 -16.41 15.09
C MET A 153 -7.62 -17.52 15.29
N ALA A 154 -7.72 -18.07 16.51
CA ALA A 154 -8.74 -19.06 16.84
C ALA A 154 -10.19 -18.48 16.77
N GLU A 155 -10.40 -17.23 17.19
CA GLU A 155 -11.70 -16.56 17.10
C GLU A 155 -12.09 -16.32 15.62
N ILE A 156 -11.14 -15.93 14.76
CA ILE A 156 -11.35 -15.75 13.31
C ILE A 156 -11.74 -17.10 12.66
N ASP A 157 -11.04 -18.17 12.99
CA ASP A 157 -11.32 -19.51 12.45
C ASP A 157 -12.73 -20.01 12.87
N ALA A 158 -13.15 -19.69 14.10
CA ALA A 158 -14.46 -20.08 14.63
C ALA A 158 -15.63 -19.29 14.01
N ASP A 159 -15.46 -17.99 13.79
CA ASP A 159 -16.50 -17.13 13.19
C ASP A 159 -15.88 -16.07 12.26
N PRO A 160 -15.48 -16.45 11.04
CA PRO A 160 -14.82 -15.55 10.11
C PRO A 160 -15.68 -14.37 9.67
N ARG A 161 -17.02 -14.46 9.80
CA ARG A 161 -17.93 -13.40 9.37
C ARG A 161 -17.97 -12.22 10.33
N THR A 162 -17.52 -12.37 11.55
CA THR A 162 -17.38 -11.28 12.52
C THR A 162 -16.17 -10.39 12.24
N TYR A 163 -15.21 -10.88 11.45
CA TYR A 163 -13.95 -10.22 11.17
C TYR A 163 -13.83 -9.75 9.72
N ALA A 164 -13.02 -8.74 9.49
CA ALA A 164 -12.62 -8.31 8.15
C ALA A 164 -11.82 -9.44 7.47
N PRO A 165 -12.07 -9.76 6.20
CA PRO A 165 -11.47 -10.91 5.52
C PRO A 165 -9.94 -10.92 5.50
N TRP A 166 -9.32 -9.75 5.55
CA TRP A 166 -7.86 -9.61 5.54
C TRP A 166 -7.21 -9.80 6.92
N LEU A 167 -7.99 -9.69 8.03
CA LEU A 167 -7.44 -9.60 9.38
C LEU A 167 -6.55 -10.81 9.74
N GLY A 168 -6.97 -12.02 9.42
CA GLY A 168 -6.19 -13.23 9.68
C GLY A 168 -4.84 -13.22 8.95
N GLY A 169 -4.83 -12.78 7.68
CA GLY A 169 -3.61 -12.62 6.89
C GLY A 169 -2.67 -11.55 7.46
N VAL A 170 -3.21 -10.43 7.90
CA VAL A 170 -2.45 -9.33 8.54
C VAL A 170 -1.84 -9.80 9.87
N VAL A 171 -2.63 -10.40 10.76
CA VAL A 171 -2.13 -10.91 12.06
C VAL A 171 -1.09 -12.00 11.88
N SER A 172 -1.22 -12.84 10.85
CA SER A 172 -0.23 -13.87 10.57
C SER A 172 1.16 -13.31 10.24
N ARG A 173 1.28 -12.07 9.75
CA ARG A 173 2.58 -11.41 9.51
C ARG A 173 3.24 -11.02 10.81
N LEU A 174 2.46 -10.61 11.81
CA LEU A 174 2.96 -10.33 13.15
C LEU A 174 3.49 -11.59 13.85
N LEU A 175 2.83 -12.73 13.67
CA LEU A 175 3.17 -14.00 14.32
C LEU A 175 4.33 -14.74 13.64
N ARG A 176 4.76 -14.33 12.44
CA ARG A 176 5.93 -14.93 11.79
C ARG A 176 7.20 -14.52 12.52
N PRO A 177 8.18 -15.45 12.71
CA PRO A 177 9.50 -15.05 13.15
C PRO A 177 10.06 -14.00 12.18
N THR A 178 10.43 -12.85 12.69
CA THR A 178 11.16 -11.86 11.87
C THR A 178 12.43 -12.54 11.37
N PRO A 179 12.68 -12.61 10.04
CA PRO A 179 13.97 -13.09 9.56
C PRO A 179 15.06 -12.21 10.21
N PRO A 180 16.20 -12.80 10.64
CA PRO A 180 17.28 -12.01 11.20
C PRO A 180 17.62 -10.92 10.18
N GLY A 181 17.51 -9.66 10.60
CA GLY A 181 17.94 -8.52 9.78
C GLY A 181 19.35 -8.78 9.27
N PRO A 182 19.75 -8.21 8.11
CA PRO A 182 21.11 -8.36 7.62
C PRO A 182 22.05 -8.01 8.78
N ALA A 183 22.86 -8.99 9.18
CA ALA A 183 23.84 -8.81 10.25
C ALA A 183 24.60 -7.53 9.94
N ALA A 184 24.58 -6.58 10.87
CA ALA A 184 25.38 -5.37 10.75
C ALA A 184 26.80 -5.85 10.42
N ALA A 185 27.29 -5.54 9.24
CA ALA A 185 28.63 -5.87 8.82
C ALA A 185 29.54 -5.24 9.86
N THR A 186 30.03 -6.06 10.79
CA THR A 186 31.10 -5.68 11.73
C THR A 186 32.28 -5.33 10.84
N GLY A 187 32.55 -4.03 10.74
CA GLY A 187 33.66 -3.52 9.96
C GLY A 187 34.95 -4.21 10.34
N SER A 188 35.49 -4.96 9.40
CA SER A 188 36.90 -5.35 9.46
C SER A 188 37.75 -4.09 9.45
N PRO A 189 38.79 -4.00 10.28
CA PRO A 189 39.66 -2.83 10.26
C PRO A 189 40.33 -2.72 8.90
N VAL A 190 40.15 -1.57 8.26
CA VAL A 190 40.89 -1.20 7.05
C VAL A 190 42.35 -1.17 7.39
N ALA A 191 43.11 -2.11 6.85
CA ALA A 191 44.57 -2.07 6.87
C ALA A 191 45.02 -0.87 6.01
N THR A 192 45.59 0.13 6.64
CA THR A 192 46.28 1.24 5.99
C THR A 192 47.51 0.71 5.27
N ALA A 193 47.41 0.49 3.96
CA ALA A 193 48.57 0.24 3.12
C ALA A 193 49.12 1.62 2.68
N SER A 194 50.36 1.89 3.10
CA SER A 194 51.16 3.01 2.63
C SER A 194 51.41 2.87 1.12
N VAL A 195 51.02 3.86 0.35
CA VAL A 195 51.41 3.93 -1.06
C VAL A 195 52.65 4.78 -1.20
N ASP A 196 53.76 4.12 -1.59
CA ASP A 196 54.95 4.75 -2.09
C ASP A 196 54.71 5.22 -3.51
N ALA A 197 55.15 6.44 -3.75
CA ALA A 197 55.10 7.13 -5.05
C ALA A 197 56.15 6.59 -6.01
N ALA A 198 55.74 6.12 -7.19
CA ALA A 198 56.61 5.98 -8.31
C ALA A 198 55.95 6.50 -9.61
N THR A 199 56.56 7.55 -10.10
CA THR A 199 56.35 8.24 -11.34
C THR A 199 56.51 7.32 -12.56
N ALA A 200 55.54 7.33 -13.49
CA ALA A 200 55.81 7.01 -14.88
C ALA A 200 54.90 7.82 -15.84
N VAL A 201 55.52 8.72 -16.56
CA VAL A 201 55.01 9.45 -17.71
C VAL A 201 55.07 8.54 -18.94
N ALA A 202 53.99 8.46 -19.70
CA ALA A 202 54.05 8.05 -21.11
C ALA A 202 52.94 8.72 -21.91
N THR A 203 53.42 9.50 -22.85
CA THR A 203 52.80 10.23 -23.93
C THR A 203 52.36 9.32 -25.07
N ALA A 204 51.37 9.78 -25.82
CA ALA A 204 51.10 9.60 -27.27
C ALA A 204 49.70 9.03 -27.53
N THR A 205 48.92 9.44 -28.43
CA THR A 205 48.88 10.33 -29.60
C THR A 205 47.49 10.07 -30.22
N ALA A 206 46.89 11.13 -30.73
CA ALA A 206 45.63 11.15 -31.45
C ALA A 206 45.78 10.62 -32.90
N THR A 207 44.71 9.98 -33.39
CA THR A 207 44.28 9.98 -34.82
C THR A 207 42.80 9.54 -34.77
N GLY A 208 41.79 10.22 -35.22
CA GLY A 208 41.56 11.00 -36.42
C GLY A 208 40.95 10.16 -37.55
N SER A 209 39.64 10.32 -37.82
CA SER A 209 38.96 10.24 -39.13
C SER A 209 37.47 9.94 -38.92
N ASP A 210 36.58 10.87 -39.06
CA ASP A 210 35.80 11.37 -40.19
C ASP A 210 35.22 10.32 -41.17
N VAL A 211 33.91 10.46 -41.44
CA VAL A 211 33.13 10.42 -42.70
C VAL A 211 31.69 10.06 -42.35
N ALA A 212 30.74 10.93 -42.32
CA ALA A 212 29.89 11.60 -43.33
C ALA A 212 28.78 10.70 -43.95
N ALA A 213 27.56 11.19 -43.73
CA ALA A 213 26.51 11.56 -44.68
C ALA A 213 25.51 10.55 -45.24
N GLY A 214 24.28 11.00 -45.25
CA GLY A 214 23.25 10.78 -46.26
C GLY A 214 22.16 9.81 -45.85
N GLY A 215 20.87 10.10 -45.90
CA GLY A 215 20.06 11.02 -46.59
C GLY A 215 18.61 10.50 -46.63
N THR A 216 17.67 11.44 -46.60
CA THR A 216 16.37 11.53 -47.27
C THR A 216 15.24 10.56 -46.94
N ALA A 217 14.19 11.00 -46.26
CA ALA A 217 12.91 11.50 -46.82
C ALA A 217 11.99 10.46 -47.47
N GLY A 218 10.75 10.43 -46.95
CA GLY A 218 9.64 9.73 -47.60
C GLY A 218 8.32 9.90 -46.85
N SER A 219 7.67 11.03 -47.07
CA SER A 219 6.27 11.37 -46.79
C SER A 219 5.33 10.47 -47.64
N THR A 220 4.21 10.00 -47.02
CA THR A 220 2.90 9.92 -47.70
C THR A 220 1.77 9.68 -46.72
N THR A 221 0.91 10.65 -46.55
CA THR A 221 -0.53 10.48 -46.32
C THR A 221 -1.25 10.27 -47.67
N PRO A 222 -2.41 9.60 -47.71
CA PRO A 222 -3.69 10.32 -47.85
C PRO A 222 -4.86 9.68 -47.10
N SER A 223 -5.72 10.51 -46.51
CA SER A 223 -6.99 11.05 -47.02
C SER A 223 -8.12 10.05 -47.29
N GLY A 224 -9.14 10.10 -46.45
CA GLY A 224 -10.48 10.40 -46.86
C GLY A 224 -11.49 9.29 -46.97
N ARG A 225 -12.55 9.30 -46.17
CA ARG A 225 -13.95 9.49 -46.62
C ARG A 225 -14.93 9.44 -45.45
N ARG A 226 -15.69 10.49 -45.38
CA ARG A 226 -17.02 10.56 -44.77
C ARG A 226 -18.05 9.88 -45.70
N VAL A 227 -19.19 9.53 -45.12
CA VAL A 227 -20.58 9.48 -45.59
C VAL A 227 -21.28 8.36 -44.77
N GLY A 228 -22.43 8.44 -44.17
CA GLY A 228 -23.54 9.32 -44.15
C GLY A 228 -24.55 8.84 -43.11
N ASP A 229 -25.20 9.71 -42.55
CA ASP A 229 -26.51 10.07 -42.16
C ASP A 229 -27.66 9.15 -42.65
N ALA A 230 -28.63 8.93 -41.78
CA ALA A 230 -30.08 8.81 -41.94
C ALA A 230 -30.68 8.13 -40.69
N SER A 231 -31.30 8.87 -39.77
CA SER A 231 -32.69 9.28 -39.72
C SER A 231 -33.71 8.14 -39.62
N GLU A 232 -34.43 8.22 -38.58
CA GLU A 232 -35.88 8.39 -38.40
C GLU A 232 -36.72 7.25 -37.83
N ARG A 233 -37.46 7.65 -36.79
CA ARG A 233 -38.87 7.40 -36.44
C ARG A 233 -39.23 6.12 -35.71
N SER A 234 -39.77 6.25 -34.54
CA SER A 234 -41.15 6.64 -34.14
C SER A 234 -42.04 5.45 -33.75
N GLY A 235 -42.72 5.63 -32.64
CA GLY A 235 -43.98 5.02 -32.29
C GLY A 235 -43.92 3.92 -31.23
N GLY A 236 -44.39 4.05 -30.02
CA GLY A 236 -45.71 4.41 -29.63
C GLY A 236 -46.46 3.21 -29.07
N ARG A 237 -46.63 3.13 -27.84
CA ARG A 237 -47.79 2.91 -26.99
C ARG A 237 -47.37 2.60 -25.57
#